data_d71391cfe1dc1e933f93a66a2ef05731
#
_entry.id   d71391cfe1dc1e933f93a66a2ef05731
#
_cell.length_a   1.000
_cell.length_b   1.000
_cell.length_c   1.000
_cell.angle_alpha   90.00
_cell.angle_beta   90.00
_cell.angle_gamma   90.00
#
_symmetry.space_group_name_H-M   'P 1'
#
loop_
_entity.id
_entity.type
_entity.pdbx_description
1 polymer ?
#
loop_
_entity_poly.entity_id
_entity_poly.type
_entity_poly.pdbx_seq_one_letter_code
_entity_poly.pdbx_strand_id
1 'polypeptide(L)'
;GLQIYLEPGEAVALNAGYNVTEVLDIVENNGKILILDTSAACHMPDVLEMPYRPPLKGSGLPGEKPYTYRLSCNTCLAGDVIGEYSFDSQIRIGDRLYFEDMAIYSMVKTNTFNGIPLPSIAVMDKAGNCRMIKEFGYEDFKNRLS
;
A
#
# COMPACT_ATOMS: atom_id res chain seq x y z
N GLY A 1 -26.58 -30.05 19.37
CA GLY A 1 -25.35 -29.84 18.54
C GLY A 1 -24.91 -28.40 18.66
N LEU A 2 -23.61 -28.15 18.53
CA LEU A 2 -23.05 -26.79 18.42
C LEU A 2 -23.39 -26.19 17.06
N GLN A 3 -23.81 -24.92 17.03
CA GLN A 3 -23.88 -24.12 15.81
C GLN A 3 -22.59 -23.30 15.69
N ILE A 4 -21.98 -23.35 14.52
CA ILE A 4 -20.75 -22.61 14.21
C ILE A 4 -21.09 -21.50 13.21
N TYR A 5 -20.72 -20.27 13.53
CA TYR A 5 -20.84 -19.11 12.66
C TYR A 5 -19.45 -18.66 12.26
N LEU A 6 -19.27 -18.29 10.98
CA LEU A 6 -18.00 -17.83 10.42
C LEU A 6 -18.23 -16.48 9.71
N GLU A 7 -17.24 -15.60 9.80
CA GLU A 7 -17.20 -14.32 9.07
C GLU A 7 -15.93 -14.28 8.20
N PRO A 8 -15.84 -15.08 7.12
CA PRO A 8 -14.60 -15.34 6.39
C PRO A 8 -14.26 -14.26 5.35
N GLY A 9 -14.27 -12.98 5.70
CA GLY A 9 -13.98 -11.88 4.78
C GLY A 9 -12.60 -12.01 4.15
N GLU A 10 -11.55 -12.06 4.95
CA GLU A 10 -10.17 -12.20 4.50
C GLU A 10 -9.95 -13.52 3.75
N ALA A 11 -10.45 -14.62 4.26
CA ALA A 11 -10.28 -15.92 3.61
C ALA A 11 -10.90 -15.99 2.20
N VAL A 12 -11.95 -15.19 1.93
CA VAL A 12 -12.59 -15.11 0.61
C VAL A 12 -11.79 -14.24 -0.37
N ALA A 13 -11.19 -13.15 0.12
CA ALA A 13 -10.53 -12.16 -0.72
C ALA A 13 -8.99 -12.20 -0.65
N LEU A 14 -8.42 -13.23 -0.03
CA LEU A 14 -6.97 -13.45 0.02
C LEU A 14 -6.38 -13.53 -1.40
N ASN A 15 -5.24 -12.88 -1.61
CA ASN A 15 -4.55 -12.77 -2.91
C ASN A 15 -5.40 -12.11 -4.03
N ALA A 16 -6.49 -11.41 -3.71
CA ALA A 16 -7.37 -10.82 -4.70
C ALA A 16 -6.93 -9.43 -5.18
N GLY A 17 -6.06 -8.73 -4.45
CA GLY A 17 -5.69 -7.36 -4.80
C GLY A 17 -4.28 -6.96 -4.40
N TYR A 18 -3.72 -6.05 -5.20
CA TYR A 18 -2.45 -5.39 -4.96
C TYR A 18 -2.67 -3.88 -4.81
N ASN A 19 -1.92 -3.26 -3.90
CA ASN A 19 -1.68 -1.83 -3.98
C ASN A 19 -0.34 -1.61 -4.69
N VAL A 20 -0.39 -0.97 -5.85
CA VAL A 20 0.79 -0.65 -6.65
C VAL A 20 1.20 0.77 -6.35
N THR A 21 2.45 0.98 -5.99
CA THR A 21 3.00 2.29 -5.63
C THR A 21 4.31 2.54 -6.36
N GLU A 22 4.61 3.80 -6.61
CA GLU A 22 5.85 4.25 -7.22
C GLU A 22 6.76 4.91 -6.17
N VAL A 23 8.06 4.70 -6.32
CA VAL A 23 9.08 5.37 -5.49
C VAL A 23 9.30 6.78 -6.03
N LEU A 24 8.90 7.79 -5.26
CA LEU A 24 9.02 9.20 -5.60
C LEU A 24 10.40 9.77 -5.29
N ASP A 25 10.99 9.34 -4.18
CA ASP A 25 12.29 9.84 -3.72
C ASP A 25 12.99 8.81 -2.82
N ILE A 26 14.29 8.98 -2.66
CA ILE A 26 15.13 8.18 -1.75
C ILE A 26 15.95 9.13 -0.90
N VAL A 27 15.66 9.17 0.39
CA VAL A 27 16.35 10.03 1.36
C VAL A 27 17.19 9.19 2.32
N GLU A 28 18.21 9.81 2.89
CA GLU A 28 19.08 9.18 3.89
C GLU A 28 18.95 9.90 5.22
N ASN A 29 18.41 9.19 6.20
CA ASN A 29 18.31 9.67 7.58
C ASN A 29 18.35 8.46 8.52
N ASN A 30 19.53 8.19 9.09
CA ASN A 30 19.79 7.01 9.92
C ASN A 30 19.38 5.70 9.20
N GLY A 31 19.71 5.62 7.90
CA GLY A 31 19.35 4.56 6.96
C GLY A 31 18.64 5.11 5.72
N LYS A 32 18.47 4.25 4.73
CA LYS A 32 17.80 4.62 3.47
C LYS A 32 16.29 4.53 3.61
N ILE A 33 15.59 5.58 3.18
CA ILE A 33 14.14 5.70 3.25
C ILE A 33 13.61 5.90 1.84
N LEU A 34 12.67 5.07 1.41
CA LEU A 34 11.91 5.28 0.18
C LEU A 34 10.67 6.13 0.50
N ILE A 35 10.48 7.19 -0.26
CA ILE A 35 9.25 7.98 -0.22
C ILE A 35 8.33 7.48 -1.35
N LEU A 36 7.14 7.03 -0.99
CA LEU A 36 6.19 6.40 -1.90
C LEU A 36 5.02 7.33 -2.21
N ASP A 37 4.37 7.13 -3.36
CA ASP A 37 3.14 7.83 -3.74
C ASP A 37 1.88 7.25 -3.07
N THR A 38 2.03 6.20 -2.28
CA THR A 38 0.97 5.66 -1.41
C THR A 38 1.11 6.22 0.01
N SER A 39 0.09 5.98 0.84
CA SER A 39 0.07 6.36 2.25
C SER A 39 -0.49 5.22 3.09
N ALA A 40 0.18 4.87 4.18
CA ALA A 40 -0.36 3.92 5.14
C ALA A 40 -1.67 4.46 5.74
N ALA A 41 -1.67 5.74 6.15
CA ALA A 41 -2.85 6.38 6.75
C ALA A 41 -4.04 6.49 5.79
N CYS A 42 -3.78 6.70 4.49
CA CYS A 42 -4.85 6.93 3.50
C CYS A 42 -5.29 5.68 2.76
N HIS A 43 -4.39 4.73 2.50
CA HIS A 43 -4.64 3.63 1.58
C HIS A 43 -4.62 2.25 2.24
N MET A 44 -3.99 2.10 3.40
CA MET A 44 -3.89 0.86 4.16
C MET A 44 -3.86 1.13 5.69
N PRO A 45 -4.91 1.78 6.23
CA PRO A 45 -4.87 2.32 7.59
C PRO A 45 -4.66 1.26 8.68
N ASP A 46 -4.99 0.00 8.45
CA ASP A 46 -4.77 -1.08 9.41
C ASP A 46 -3.28 -1.31 9.69
N VAL A 47 -2.38 -0.90 8.79
CA VAL A 47 -0.93 -0.90 9.06
C VAL A 47 -0.59 -0.06 10.29
N LEU A 48 -1.33 1.03 10.53
CA LEU A 48 -1.15 1.94 11.66
C LEU A 48 -2.08 1.63 12.84
N GLU A 49 -3.32 1.23 12.56
CA GLU A 49 -4.36 0.98 13.57
C GLU A 49 -4.18 -0.37 14.28
N MET A 50 -3.78 -1.39 13.54
CA MET A 50 -3.50 -2.75 14.01
C MET A 50 -2.15 -3.21 13.48
N PRO A 51 -1.03 -2.66 13.99
CA PRO A 51 0.26 -2.68 13.30
C PRO A 51 0.69 -4.06 12.79
N TYR A 52 0.86 -4.17 11.50
CA TYR A 52 1.43 -5.30 10.81
C TYR A 52 2.30 -4.82 9.65
N ARG A 53 3.16 -5.68 9.15
CA ARG A 53 3.97 -5.41 7.97
C ARG A 53 3.31 -6.07 6.76
N PRO A 54 2.69 -5.30 5.84
CA PRO A 54 2.04 -5.87 4.65
C PRO A 54 3.03 -6.70 3.82
N PRO A 55 2.61 -7.83 3.26
CA PRO A 55 3.43 -8.55 2.29
C PRO A 55 3.77 -7.65 1.10
N LEU A 56 5.04 -7.66 0.71
CA LEU A 56 5.53 -6.87 -0.42
C LEU A 56 6.27 -7.80 -1.38
N LYS A 57 5.80 -7.86 -2.61
CA LYS A 57 6.29 -8.80 -3.62
C LYS A 57 7.79 -8.69 -3.82
N GLY A 58 8.49 -9.81 -3.71
CA GLY A 58 9.93 -9.90 -3.93
C GLY A 58 10.80 -9.35 -2.78
N SER A 59 10.20 -8.84 -1.70
CA SER A 59 10.93 -8.35 -0.54
C SER A 59 11.25 -9.47 0.46
N GLY A 60 12.13 -9.15 1.41
CA GLY A 60 12.46 -9.95 2.58
C GLY A 60 12.33 -9.15 3.88
N LEU A 61 12.66 -9.79 5.00
CA LEU A 61 12.78 -9.13 6.29
C LEU A 61 13.95 -8.12 6.29
N PRO A 62 13.94 -7.10 7.15
CA PRO A 62 15.08 -6.19 7.27
C PRO A 62 16.39 -6.94 7.48
N GLY A 63 17.40 -6.68 6.64
CA GLY A 63 18.69 -7.35 6.69
C GLY A 63 18.75 -8.76 6.10
N GLU A 64 17.64 -9.33 5.69
CA GLU A 64 17.62 -10.67 5.03
C GLU A 64 18.26 -10.62 3.64
N LYS A 65 18.11 -9.50 2.94
CA LYS A 65 18.65 -9.25 1.61
C LYS A 65 19.61 -8.06 1.63
N PRO A 66 20.45 -7.87 0.60
CA PRO A 66 21.52 -6.89 0.60
C PRO A 66 21.11 -5.43 0.80
N TYR A 67 19.90 -5.06 0.37
CA TYR A 67 19.46 -3.66 0.36
C TYR A 67 18.22 -3.47 1.23
N THR A 68 18.40 -2.88 2.41
CA THR A 68 17.30 -2.60 3.35
C THR A 68 16.87 -1.14 3.25
N TYR A 69 15.56 -0.92 3.23
CA TYR A 69 14.93 0.40 3.22
C TYR A 69 13.77 0.46 4.20
N ARG A 70 13.60 1.63 4.81
CA ARG A 70 12.33 2.01 5.44
C ARG A 70 11.42 2.59 4.36
N LEU A 71 10.17 2.15 4.31
CA LEU A 71 9.16 2.64 3.38
C LEU A 71 8.28 3.65 4.09
N SER A 72 8.36 4.89 3.65
CA SER A 72 7.60 6.03 4.16
C SER A 72 6.71 6.59 3.05
N CYS A 73 5.78 7.40 3.43
CA CYS A 73 4.75 7.94 2.55
C CYS A 73 4.91 9.45 2.42
N ASN A 74 4.04 10.08 1.64
CA ASN A 74 4.15 11.48 1.27
C ASN A 74 3.20 12.42 2.02
N THR A 75 2.61 11.98 3.15
CA THR A 75 1.79 12.85 4.01
C THR A 75 2.63 13.57 5.05
N CYS A 76 2.05 14.58 5.70
CA CYS A 76 2.69 15.29 6.81
C CYS A 76 2.67 14.50 8.14
N LEU A 77 2.00 13.35 8.19
CA LEU A 77 1.97 12.52 9.38
C LEU A 77 3.33 11.83 9.58
N ALA A 78 4.05 12.18 10.63
CA ALA A 78 5.38 11.62 10.92
C ALA A 78 5.36 10.08 11.07
N GLY A 79 4.23 9.50 11.48
CA GLY A 79 4.00 8.07 11.60
C GLY A 79 3.49 7.38 10.33
N ASP A 80 3.40 8.09 9.19
CA ASP A 80 2.97 7.50 7.91
C ASP A 80 4.09 6.66 7.30
N VAL A 81 4.38 5.56 7.97
CA VAL A 81 5.46 4.61 7.67
C VAL A 81 4.87 3.21 7.55
N ILE A 82 5.15 2.52 6.46
CA ILE A 82 4.62 1.18 6.20
C ILE A 82 5.45 0.11 6.92
N GLY A 83 6.77 0.25 6.91
CA GLY A 83 7.68 -0.69 7.55
C GLY A 83 9.07 -0.72 6.94
N GLU A 84 9.86 -1.70 7.34
CA GLU A 84 11.20 -1.92 6.80
C GLU A 84 11.23 -3.23 5.99
N TYR A 85 11.87 -3.18 4.83
CA TYR A 85 11.95 -4.28 3.87
C TYR A 85 13.35 -4.36 3.26
N SER A 86 13.75 -5.55 2.84
CA SER A 86 14.99 -5.75 2.12
C SER A 86 14.75 -6.31 0.72
N PHE A 87 15.67 -6.03 -0.21
CA PHE A 87 15.57 -6.38 -1.62
C PHE A 87 16.89 -6.96 -2.14
N ASP A 88 16.82 -7.76 -3.20
CA ASP A 88 17.98 -8.36 -3.84
C ASP A 88 18.81 -7.33 -4.63
N SER A 89 18.17 -6.28 -5.11
CA SER A 89 18.80 -5.18 -5.87
C SER A 89 18.43 -3.82 -5.29
N GLN A 90 19.23 -2.81 -5.66
CA GLN A 90 18.93 -1.43 -5.26
C GLN A 90 17.64 -0.96 -5.89
N ILE A 91 16.79 -0.36 -5.06
CA ILE A 91 15.59 0.33 -5.51
C ILE A 91 15.97 1.73 -6.02
N ARG A 92 15.29 2.18 -7.06
CA ARG A 92 15.49 3.48 -7.73
C ARG A 92 14.21 4.30 -7.72
N ILE A 93 14.35 5.60 -7.87
CA ILE A 93 13.20 6.49 -8.12
C ILE A 93 12.53 6.05 -9.42
N GLY A 94 11.20 5.96 -9.40
CA GLY A 94 10.37 5.46 -10.48
C GLY A 94 10.11 3.95 -10.46
N ASP A 95 10.80 3.19 -9.60
CA ASP A 95 10.49 1.76 -9.44
C ASP A 95 9.11 1.59 -8.83
N ARG A 96 8.39 0.54 -9.27
CA ARG A 96 7.08 0.18 -8.73
C ARG A 96 7.18 -0.97 -7.75
N LEU A 97 6.52 -0.78 -6.63
CA LEU A 97 6.40 -1.77 -5.57
C LEU A 97 4.96 -2.27 -5.50
N TYR A 98 4.78 -3.54 -5.11
CA TYR A 98 3.47 -4.22 -5.15
C TYR A 98 3.19 -4.80 -3.76
N PHE A 99 2.38 -4.10 -2.97
CA PHE A 99 1.86 -4.64 -1.72
C PHE A 99 0.77 -5.65 -2.01
N GLU A 100 0.88 -6.83 -1.44
CA GLU A 100 -0.03 -7.95 -1.62
C GLU A 100 -1.18 -7.90 -0.60
N ASP A 101 -2.25 -8.62 -0.86
CA ASP A 101 -3.43 -8.72 0.00
C ASP A 101 -4.11 -7.38 0.32
N MET A 102 -4.13 -6.47 -0.66
CA MET A 102 -4.71 -5.13 -0.52
C MET A 102 -6.16 -5.02 -1.03
N ALA A 103 -6.93 -6.13 -1.02
CA ALA A 103 -8.36 -6.12 -1.34
C ALA A 103 -9.25 -5.96 -0.10
N ILE A 104 -8.70 -6.19 1.12
CA ILE A 104 -9.47 -6.24 2.36
C ILE A 104 -8.98 -5.13 3.29
N TYR A 105 -9.91 -4.40 3.91
CA TYR A 105 -9.63 -3.29 4.86
C TYR A 105 -8.63 -2.25 4.35
N SER A 106 -8.45 -2.17 3.01
CA SER A 106 -7.67 -1.16 2.32
C SER A 106 -8.58 -0.29 1.45
N MET A 107 -9.06 -0.79 0.29
CA MET A 107 -9.92 -0.05 -0.63
C MET A 107 -11.17 0.58 0.04
N VAL A 108 -11.83 -0.15 0.96
CA VAL A 108 -13.06 0.31 1.65
C VAL A 108 -12.77 1.26 2.82
N LYS A 109 -11.52 1.35 3.27
CA LYS A 109 -11.07 2.23 4.35
C LYS A 109 -10.25 3.43 3.85
N THR A 110 -10.09 3.59 2.55
CA THR A 110 -9.33 4.70 1.96
C THR A 110 -9.92 6.05 2.34
N ASN A 111 -9.06 7.02 2.52
CA ASN A 111 -9.42 8.39 2.80
C ASN A 111 -8.51 9.37 2.05
N THR A 112 -8.83 10.65 2.13
CA THR A 112 -8.15 11.72 1.41
C THR A 112 -7.43 12.70 2.34
N PHE A 113 -6.94 12.22 3.47
CA PHE A 113 -6.15 13.04 4.39
C PHE A 113 -4.98 13.72 3.66
N ASN A 114 -4.71 14.95 3.99
CA ASN A 114 -3.71 15.81 3.31
C ASN A 114 -3.97 16.08 1.82
N GLY A 115 -5.14 15.76 1.29
CA GLY A 115 -5.43 15.86 -0.14
C GLY A 115 -4.81 14.74 -0.97
N ILE A 116 -4.36 13.66 -0.35
CA ILE A 116 -3.87 12.47 -1.04
C ILE A 116 -5.01 11.89 -1.90
N PRO A 117 -4.80 11.65 -3.19
CA PRO A 117 -5.84 11.08 -4.05
C PRO A 117 -6.14 9.64 -3.64
N LEU A 118 -7.39 9.23 -3.82
CA LEU A 118 -7.76 7.82 -3.71
C LEU A 118 -7.03 7.01 -4.79
N PRO A 119 -6.57 5.77 -4.50
CA PRO A 119 -5.94 4.91 -5.50
C PRO A 119 -6.92 4.58 -6.63
N SER A 120 -6.48 4.70 -7.86
CA SER A 120 -7.24 4.23 -9.02
C SER A 120 -7.47 2.72 -8.96
N ILE A 121 -8.59 2.26 -9.48
CA ILE A 121 -8.97 0.84 -9.46
C ILE A 121 -8.85 0.26 -10.85
N ALA A 122 -8.06 -0.80 -10.98
CA ALA A 122 -7.92 -1.56 -12.21
C ALA A 122 -8.17 -3.06 -11.95
N VAL A 123 -8.60 -3.76 -12.98
CA VAL A 123 -8.70 -5.22 -12.97
C VAL A 123 -7.67 -5.80 -13.92
N MET A 124 -6.93 -6.79 -13.43
CA MET A 124 -5.96 -7.54 -14.23
C MET A 124 -6.57 -8.90 -14.61
N ASP A 125 -6.51 -9.25 -15.89
CA ASP A 125 -6.92 -10.56 -16.37
C ASP A 125 -5.81 -11.63 -16.18
N LYS A 126 -6.14 -12.88 -16.50
CA LYS A 126 -5.16 -13.99 -16.38
C LYS A 126 -3.98 -13.89 -17.34
N ALA A 127 -4.08 -13.08 -18.39
CA ALA A 127 -3.01 -12.82 -19.34
C ALA A 127 -2.11 -11.65 -18.92
N GLY A 128 -2.45 -10.98 -17.79
CA GLY A 128 -1.70 -9.84 -17.26
C GLY A 128 -2.13 -8.48 -17.85
N ASN A 129 -3.20 -8.41 -18.65
CA ASN A 129 -3.70 -7.15 -19.16
C ASN A 129 -4.46 -6.42 -18.06
N CYS A 130 -4.15 -5.15 -17.86
CA CYS A 130 -4.84 -4.29 -16.92
C CYS A 130 -5.88 -3.41 -17.60
N ARG A 131 -7.09 -3.39 -17.05
CA ARG A 131 -8.17 -2.49 -17.48
C ARG A 131 -8.55 -1.58 -16.33
N MET A 132 -8.45 -0.27 -16.57
CA MET A 132 -8.88 0.74 -15.60
C MET A 132 -10.40 0.66 -15.44
N ILE A 133 -10.86 0.59 -14.19
CA ILE A 133 -12.27 0.55 -13.80
C ILE A 133 -12.69 1.93 -13.30
N LYS A 134 -11.87 2.56 -12.48
CA LYS A 134 -12.15 3.87 -11.90
C LYS A 134 -10.87 4.64 -11.66
N GLU A 135 -10.90 5.91 -12.00
CA GLU A 135 -9.89 6.89 -11.66
C GLU A 135 -10.49 7.89 -10.69
N PHE A 136 -9.68 8.39 -9.77
CA PHE A 136 -10.06 9.41 -8.81
C PHE A 136 -9.17 10.64 -9.00
N GLY A 137 -9.73 11.82 -8.76
CA GLY A 137 -9.03 13.08 -8.94
C GLY A 137 -9.40 14.12 -7.89
N TYR A 138 -9.00 15.37 -8.15
CA TYR A 138 -9.25 16.48 -7.24
C TYR A 138 -10.73 16.70 -6.92
N GLU A 139 -11.64 16.45 -7.88
CA GLU A 139 -13.08 16.64 -7.68
C GLU A 139 -13.63 15.67 -6.63
N ASP A 140 -13.08 14.45 -6.50
CA ASP A 140 -13.47 13.50 -5.46
C ASP A 140 -13.15 14.03 -4.06
N PHE A 141 -12.01 14.70 -3.90
CA PHE A 141 -11.62 15.37 -2.66
C PHE A 141 -12.48 16.61 -2.40
N LYS A 142 -12.60 17.51 -3.37
CA LYS A 142 -13.33 18.77 -3.26
C LYS A 142 -14.81 18.54 -2.93
N ASN A 143 -15.49 17.67 -3.71
CA ASN A 143 -16.93 17.44 -3.55
C ASN A 143 -17.30 16.76 -2.23
N ARG A 144 -16.33 16.19 -1.53
CA ARG A 144 -16.53 15.66 -0.19
C ARG A 144 -16.57 16.76 0.89
N LEU A 145 -15.92 17.88 0.64
CA LEU A 145 -15.73 18.96 1.63
C LEU A 145 -16.65 20.16 1.42
N SER A 146 -17.37 20.22 0.32
CA SER A 146 -18.24 21.38 -0.04
C SER A 146 -19.66 20.96 -0.34
#